data_2fce6bad83058c83a5dafb5481f5d1fe
#
_entry.id   2fce6bad83058c83a5dafb5481f5d1fe
#
_cell.length_a   1.000
_cell.length_b   1.000
_cell.length_c   1.000
_cell.angle_alpha   90.00
_cell.angle_beta   90.00
_cell.angle_gamma   90.00
#
_symmetry.space_group_name_H-M   'P 1'
#
loop_
_entity.id
_entity.type
_entity.pdbx_description
1 polymer ?
#
loop_
_entity_poly.entity_id
_entity_poly.type
_entity_poly.pdbx_seq_one_letter_code
_entity_poly.pdbx_strand_id
1 'polypeptide(L)'
;MRQRAAFLRTSLCKADILLLDEPFGALDVITRNDMQDWLLELRKKYNRTTLLVTHDIDEALYLSDRILILSNKPSHILQEIDLSKEKKSRDWLFSQSDLKKQVYELLKGENHA
;
A
#
# COMPACT_ATOMS: atom_id res chain seq x y z
N MET A 1 10.00 19.24 -0.42
CA MET A 1 9.44 17.97 -0.63
C MET A 1 7.94 18.01 -0.61
N ARG A 2 7.41 18.20 -1.80
CA ARG A 2 5.98 18.43 -2.00
C ARG A 2 5.10 17.27 -1.52
N GLN A 3 5.54 16.04 -1.78
CA GLN A 3 4.72 14.89 -1.40
C GLN A 3 4.61 14.74 0.11
N ARG A 4 5.70 14.97 0.82
CA ARG A 4 5.67 14.90 2.27
C ARG A 4 4.78 15.99 2.87
N ALA A 5 4.84 17.21 2.33
CA ALA A 5 4.00 18.30 2.80
C ALA A 5 2.52 18.02 2.53
N ALA A 6 2.19 17.52 1.34
CA ALA A 6 0.82 17.15 1.00
C ALA A 6 0.33 16.00 1.88
N PHE A 7 1.19 15.03 2.15
CA PHE A 7 0.88 13.92 3.03
C PHE A 7 0.52 14.39 4.43
N LEU A 8 1.35 15.26 5.01
CA LEU A 8 1.10 15.83 6.33
C LEU A 8 -0.20 16.63 6.37
N ARG A 9 -0.46 17.41 5.32
CA ARG A 9 -1.68 18.18 5.23
C ARG A 9 -2.91 17.27 5.24
N THR A 10 -2.86 16.17 4.49
CA THR A 10 -3.95 15.19 4.46
C THR A 10 -4.17 14.57 5.82
N SER A 11 -3.09 14.20 6.53
CA SER A 11 -3.22 13.59 7.86
C SER A 11 -3.69 14.57 8.92
N LEU A 12 -3.49 15.87 8.74
CA LEU A 12 -3.98 16.88 9.65
C LEU A 12 -5.45 17.20 9.44
N CYS A 13 -6.02 16.87 8.29
CA CYS A 13 -7.46 16.96 8.11
C CYS A 13 -8.12 15.90 8.99
N LYS A 14 -9.05 16.32 9.84
CA LYS A 14 -9.70 15.42 10.80
C LYS A 14 -10.69 14.47 10.14
N ALA A 15 -10.31 13.89 9.03
CA ALA A 15 -11.13 12.92 8.31
C ALA A 15 -11.03 11.55 8.99
N ASP A 16 -12.12 10.81 9.03
CA ASP A 16 -12.14 9.44 9.56
C ASP A 16 -11.39 8.48 8.64
N ILE A 17 -11.32 8.80 7.35
CA ILE A 17 -10.64 7.99 6.35
C ILE A 17 -9.57 8.84 5.67
N LEU A 18 -8.35 8.34 5.66
CA LEU A 18 -7.23 8.95 4.96
C LEU A 18 -7.07 8.29 3.60
N LEU A 19 -7.15 9.06 2.54
CA LEU A 19 -6.98 8.56 1.17
C LEU A 19 -5.62 8.97 0.63
N LEU A 20 -4.82 7.98 0.23
CA LEU A 20 -3.50 8.19 -0.35
C LEU A 20 -3.45 7.55 -1.72
N ASP A 21 -3.26 8.36 -2.75
CA ASP A 21 -3.22 7.91 -4.14
C ASP A 21 -1.78 8.01 -4.65
N GLU A 22 -1.13 6.86 -4.83
CA GLU A 22 0.26 6.77 -5.31
C GLU A 22 1.22 7.67 -4.54
N PRO A 23 1.20 7.65 -3.19
CA PRO A 23 1.90 8.69 -2.42
C PRO A 23 3.42 8.62 -2.52
N PHE A 24 3.97 7.46 -2.88
CA PHE A 24 5.43 7.26 -2.90
C PHE A 24 5.99 7.07 -4.31
N GLY A 25 5.17 7.23 -5.34
CA GLY A 25 5.53 6.89 -6.71
C GLY A 25 6.69 7.69 -7.29
N ALA A 26 6.85 8.95 -6.85
CA ALA A 26 7.89 9.83 -7.39
C ALA A 26 9.19 9.82 -6.56
N LEU A 27 9.25 9.02 -5.50
CA LEU A 27 10.40 9.02 -4.59
C LEU A 27 11.44 7.98 -5.00
N ASP A 28 12.70 8.25 -4.68
CA ASP A 28 13.75 7.25 -4.84
C ASP A 28 13.57 6.12 -3.82
N VAL A 29 14.33 5.03 -4.00
CA VAL A 29 14.12 3.80 -3.20
C VAL A 29 14.31 4.04 -1.71
N ILE A 30 15.37 4.76 -1.34
CA ILE A 30 15.69 4.97 0.08
C ILE A 30 14.67 5.89 0.73
N THR A 31 14.34 7.00 0.10
CA THR A 31 13.34 7.93 0.61
C THR A 31 11.98 7.27 0.69
N ARG A 32 11.64 6.46 -0.31
CA ARG A 32 10.37 5.72 -0.32
C ARG A 32 10.29 4.78 0.88
N ASN A 33 11.34 4.03 1.14
CA ASN A 33 11.37 3.10 2.27
C ASN A 33 11.22 3.84 3.60
N ASP A 34 11.91 4.96 3.75
CA ASP A 34 11.81 5.76 4.98
C ASP A 34 10.39 6.29 5.18
N MET A 35 9.75 6.75 4.12
CA MET A 35 8.39 7.28 4.20
C MET A 35 7.36 6.18 4.46
N GLN A 36 7.59 5.00 3.92
CA GLN A 36 6.73 3.85 4.20
C GLN A 36 6.82 3.45 5.67
N ASP A 37 8.04 3.42 6.22
CA ASP A 37 8.24 3.10 7.63
C ASP A 37 7.60 4.16 8.53
N TRP A 38 7.72 5.43 8.15
CA TRP A 38 7.06 6.52 8.85
C TRP A 38 5.53 6.36 8.86
N LEU A 39 4.95 5.95 7.72
CA LEU A 39 3.51 5.75 7.65
C LEU A 39 3.07 4.61 8.56
N LEU A 40 3.83 3.52 8.65
CA LEU A 40 3.52 2.42 9.56
C LEU A 40 3.53 2.89 11.02
N GLU A 41 4.51 3.69 11.40
CA GLU A 41 4.58 4.25 12.76
C GLU A 41 3.41 5.18 13.03
N LEU A 42 3.04 5.99 12.05
CA LEU A 42 1.91 6.89 12.17
C LEU A 42 0.60 6.13 12.39
N ARG A 43 0.43 5.01 11.71
CA ARG A 43 -0.76 4.17 11.83
C ARG A 43 -0.87 3.54 13.22
N LYS A 44 0.25 3.13 13.81
CA LYS A 44 0.26 2.59 15.16
C LYS A 44 -0.16 3.65 16.18
N LYS A 45 0.19 4.90 15.92
CA LYS A 45 -0.05 6.01 16.83
C LYS A 45 -1.47 6.56 16.69
N TYR A 46 -1.97 6.63 15.45
CA TYR A 46 -3.29 7.18 15.14
C TYR A 46 -4.12 6.10 14.46
N ASN A 47 -5.04 5.53 15.17
CA ASN A 47 -5.85 4.40 14.68
C ASN A 47 -6.91 4.90 13.68
N ARG A 48 -6.48 5.26 12.47
CA ARG A 48 -7.35 5.72 11.40
C ARG A 48 -7.40 4.73 10.26
N THR A 49 -8.55 4.65 9.60
CA THR A 49 -8.68 3.89 8.38
C THR A 49 -7.96 4.61 7.25
N THR A 50 -7.06 3.91 6.58
CA THR A 50 -6.30 4.46 5.46
C THR A 50 -6.59 3.65 4.20
N LEU A 51 -6.93 4.33 3.13
CA LEU A 51 -7.09 3.72 1.82
C LEU A 51 -5.90 4.13 0.96
N LEU A 52 -5.10 3.14 0.58
CA LEU A 52 -3.88 3.36 -0.21
C LEU A 52 -4.09 2.81 -1.62
N VAL A 53 -3.90 3.65 -2.61
CA VAL A 53 -3.95 3.24 -4.02
C VAL A 53 -2.52 3.19 -4.55
N THR A 54 -2.10 2.02 -5.04
CA THR A 54 -0.75 1.83 -5.56
C THR A 54 -0.72 0.67 -6.54
N HIS A 55 0.23 0.69 -7.49
CA HIS A 55 0.56 -0.48 -8.30
C HIS A 55 1.90 -1.12 -7.91
N ASP A 56 2.49 -0.69 -6.83
CA ASP A 56 3.70 -1.32 -6.29
C ASP A 56 3.30 -2.45 -5.35
N ILE A 57 3.61 -3.68 -5.74
CA ILE A 57 3.21 -4.88 -4.99
C ILE A 57 3.85 -4.89 -3.60
N ASP A 58 5.14 -4.57 -3.50
CA ASP A 58 5.83 -4.54 -2.22
C ASP A 58 5.22 -3.52 -1.27
N GLU A 59 4.89 -2.35 -1.78
CA GLU A 59 4.25 -1.31 -1.00
C GLU A 59 2.90 -1.76 -0.46
N ALA A 60 2.08 -2.37 -1.31
CA ALA A 60 0.79 -2.89 -0.89
C ALA A 60 0.91 -3.94 0.20
N LEU A 61 1.83 -4.89 0.04
CA LEU A 61 2.03 -5.95 1.03
C LEU A 61 2.55 -5.40 2.36
N TYR A 62 3.48 -4.45 2.29
CA TYR A 62 4.12 -3.92 3.49
C TYR A 62 3.21 -3.01 4.31
N LEU A 63 2.39 -2.20 3.65
CA LEU A 63 1.62 -1.18 4.32
C LEU A 63 0.17 -1.57 4.64
N SER A 64 -0.35 -2.63 4.04
CA SER A 64 -1.79 -2.88 4.07
C SER A 64 -2.15 -4.05 4.98
N ASP A 65 -3.25 -3.90 5.71
CA ASP A 65 -3.87 -5.02 6.43
C ASP A 65 -4.74 -5.85 5.50
N ARG A 66 -5.36 -5.19 4.52
CA ARG A 66 -6.18 -5.85 3.51
C ARG A 66 -5.84 -5.27 2.15
N ILE A 67 -5.70 -6.15 1.17
CA ILE A 67 -5.37 -5.76 -0.21
C ILE A 67 -6.53 -6.18 -1.10
N LEU A 68 -7.02 -5.23 -1.88
CA LEU A 68 -8.01 -5.50 -2.93
C LEU A 68 -7.31 -5.37 -4.27
N ILE A 69 -7.26 -6.46 -5.01
CA ILE A 69 -6.66 -6.47 -6.35
C ILE A 69 -7.77 -6.17 -7.34
N LEU A 70 -7.64 -5.04 -8.03
CA LEU A 70 -8.68 -4.56 -8.93
C LEU A 70 -8.36 -4.91 -10.38
N SER A 71 -9.42 -5.18 -11.12
CA SER A 71 -9.34 -5.39 -12.56
C SER A 71 -9.16 -4.04 -13.27
N ASN A 72 -8.68 -4.08 -14.51
CA ASN A 72 -8.64 -2.90 -15.37
C ASN A 72 -10.05 -2.41 -15.75
N LYS A 73 -11.03 -3.26 -15.60
CA LYS A 73 -12.43 -2.90 -15.84
C LYS A 73 -13.03 -2.35 -14.55
N PRO A 74 -13.70 -1.20 -14.58
CA PRO A 74 -14.30 -0.61 -13.38
C PRO A 74 -15.20 -1.59 -12.64
N SER A 75 -15.21 -1.51 -11.33
CA SER A 75 -16.06 -2.25 -10.41
C SER A 75 -15.80 -3.75 -10.33
N HIS A 76 -14.62 -4.21 -10.73
CA HIS A 76 -14.27 -5.64 -10.64
C HIS A 76 -13.15 -5.85 -9.65
N ILE A 77 -13.41 -6.62 -8.60
CA ILE A 77 -12.39 -7.04 -7.63
C ILE A 77 -11.96 -8.45 -7.98
N LEU A 78 -10.67 -8.64 -8.30
CA LEU A 78 -10.14 -9.95 -8.66
C LEU A 78 -9.90 -10.83 -7.45
N GLN A 79 -9.38 -10.26 -6.38
CA GLN A 79 -9.06 -11.01 -5.16
C GLN A 79 -8.88 -10.06 -4.00
N GLU A 80 -9.23 -10.53 -2.80
CA GLU A 80 -8.95 -9.85 -1.55
C GLU A 80 -7.94 -10.68 -0.76
N ILE A 81 -6.93 -10.03 -0.21
CA ILE A 81 -5.90 -10.67 0.62
C ILE A 81 -5.93 -10.02 1.99
N ASP A 82 -6.11 -10.85 3.03
CA ASP A 82 -6.14 -10.38 4.42
C ASP A 82 -4.78 -10.64 5.06
N LEU A 83 -4.08 -9.57 5.40
CA LEU A 83 -2.78 -9.61 6.06
C LEU A 83 -2.83 -9.02 7.46
N SER A 84 -4.03 -8.89 8.03
CA SER A 84 -4.23 -8.20 9.31
C SER A 84 -3.53 -8.88 10.48
N LYS A 85 -3.24 -10.18 10.37
CA LYS A 85 -2.57 -10.94 11.44
C LYS A 85 -1.06 -10.99 11.26
N GLU A 86 -0.53 -10.44 10.18
CA GLU A 86 0.90 -10.48 9.90
C GLU A 86 1.63 -9.36 10.61
N LYS A 87 2.82 -9.67 11.12
CA LYS A 87 3.70 -8.65 11.69
C LYS A 87 4.59 -8.11 10.59
N LYS A 88 4.38 -6.87 10.22
CA LYS A 88 5.08 -6.25 9.10
C LYS A 88 6.51 -5.87 9.47
N SER A 89 7.46 -6.33 8.66
CA SER A 89 8.87 -5.94 8.73
C SER A 89 9.46 -6.08 7.34
N ARG A 90 10.65 -5.53 7.12
CA ARG A 90 11.33 -5.71 5.83
C ARG A 90 11.69 -7.17 5.61
N ASP A 91 12.09 -7.88 6.67
CA ASP A 91 12.39 -9.31 6.58
C ASP A 91 11.14 -10.11 6.20
N TRP A 92 10.01 -9.79 6.83
CA TRP A 92 8.74 -10.42 6.45
C TRP A 92 8.45 -10.19 4.97
N LEU A 93 8.63 -8.95 4.50
CA LEU A 93 8.38 -8.59 3.10
C LEU A 93 9.25 -9.39 2.15
N PHE A 94 10.54 -9.54 2.47
CA PHE A 94 11.46 -10.31 1.66
C PHE A 94 11.08 -11.80 1.59
N SER A 95 10.44 -12.32 2.63
CA SER A 95 10.03 -13.73 2.69
C SER A 95 8.75 -14.03 1.90
N GLN A 96 8.08 -13.01 1.36
CA GLN A 96 6.78 -13.17 0.69
C GLN A 96 6.87 -13.36 -0.81
N SER A 97 7.87 -14.08 -1.29
CA SER A 97 8.07 -14.27 -2.73
C SER A 97 6.88 -14.97 -3.40
N ASP A 98 6.29 -15.96 -2.74
CA ASP A 98 5.14 -16.69 -3.29
C ASP A 98 3.90 -15.79 -3.40
N LEU A 99 3.65 -14.99 -2.37
CA LEU A 99 2.53 -14.06 -2.36
C LEU A 99 2.71 -12.97 -3.41
N LYS A 100 3.92 -12.43 -3.53
CA LYS A 100 4.24 -11.45 -4.57
C LYS A 100 4.00 -12.02 -5.97
N LYS A 101 4.41 -13.26 -6.18
CA LYS A 101 4.21 -13.93 -7.47
C LYS A 101 2.73 -14.11 -7.76
N GLN A 102 1.95 -14.49 -6.76
CA GLN A 102 0.50 -14.65 -6.90
C GLN A 102 -0.15 -13.35 -7.33
N VAL A 103 0.17 -12.25 -6.67
CA VAL A 103 -0.36 -10.93 -7.01
C VAL A 103 0.08 -10.51 -8.42
N TYR A 104 1.36 -10.71 -8.73
CA TYR A 104 1.90 -10.37 -10.04
C TYR A 104 1.18 -11.14 -11.17
N GLU A 105 0.93 -12.43 -10.96
CA GLU A 105 0.24 -13.24 -11.98
C GLU A 105 -1.20 -12.77 -12.20
N LEU A 106 -1.88 -12.37 -11.14
CA LEU A 106 -3.23 -11.82 -11.26
C LEU A 106 -3.24 -10.52 -12.08
N LEU A 107 -2.31 -9.63 -11.78
CA LEU A 107 -2.20 -8.36 -12.49
C LEU A 107 -1.78 -8.56 -13.94
N LYS A 108 -0.86 -9.48 -14.18
CA LYS A 108 -0.38 -9.80 -15.53
C LYS A 108 -1.50 -10.39 -16.38
N GLY A 109 -2.26 -11.31 -15.81
CA GLY A 109 -3.40 -11.92 -16.51
C GLY A 109 -4.43 -10.88 -16.92
N GLU A 110 -4.72 -9.92 -16.04
CA GLU A 110 -5.65 -8.85 -16.32
C GLU A 110 -5.15 -7.94 -17.46
N ASN A 111 -3.85 -7.64 -17.46
CA ASN A 111 -3.27 -6.78 -18.49
C ASN A 111 -3.23 -7.43 -19.87
N HIS A 112 -3.26 -8.76 -19.93
CA HIS A 112 -3.23 -9.51 -21.19
C HIS A 112 -4.59 -9.99 -21.65
N ALA A 113 -5.62 -9.72 -20.86
CA ALA A 113 -7.00 -10.16 -21.17
C ALA A 113 -7.70 -9.29 -22.21
#